data_31d3f1f19f664fdab127922aeb222f55
#
_entry.id   31d3f1f19f664fdab127922aeb222f55
#
_cell.length_a   1.000
_cell.length_b   1.000
_cell.length_c   1.000
_cell.angle_alpha   90.00
_cell.angle_beta   90.00
_cell.angle_gamma   90.00
#
_symmetry.space_group_name_H-M   'P 1'
#
loop_
_entity.id
_entity.type
_entity.pdbx_description
1 polymer ?
#
loop_
_entity_poly.entity_id
_entity_poly.type
_entity_poly.pdbx_seq_one_letter_code
_entity_poly.pdbx_strand_id
1 'polypeptide(L)'
;MPYSFFKYIILINFLTGACSGPKQAYTVRELINGKFKADSSYIYSIPFKTGKNVFVIQGYETSFSHKGERALDFKVKTGTLVCAAREGIVTSVRKDSDKGGLKPEYLSEGNYVIIRHADSSTAWYWHFKKDGVLVNEGDMVTDGQPIGYSGNTGYSAFPHLHFEVQGRDAAGNYKQLATRFYTREGAIYLRPLRFYRTRR
;
A
#
# COMPACT_ATOMS: atom_id res chain seq x y z
N MET A 1 -32.68 15.29 -0.36
CA MET A 1 -32.40 13.98 0.29
C MET A 1 -30.91 13.94 0.56
N PRO A 2 -30.46 13.87 1.81
CA PRO A 2 -29.03 13.96 2.12
C PRO A 2 -28.35 12.61 1.90
N TYR A 3 -27.26 12.65 1.15
CA TYR A 3 -26.37 11.49 0.97
C TYR A 3 -25.67 11.16 2.28
N SER A 4 -25.91 9.94 2.76
CA SER A 4 -25.28 9.37 3.93
C SER A 4 -23.79 9.13 3.65
N PHE A 5 -22.94 9.86 4.35
CA PHE A 5 -21.51 9.61 4.42
C PHE A 5 -21.26 8.27 5.14
N PHE A 6 -20.91 7.24 4.39
CA PHE A 6 -20.29 6.06 4.96
C PHE A 6 -18.89 6.44 5.46
N LYS A 7 -18.79 6.76 6.74
CA LYS A 7 -17.52 6.83 7.45
C LYS A 7 -16.98 5.39 7.53
N TYR A 8 -16.01 5.06 6.71
CA TYR A 8 -15.19 3.88 6.95
C TYR A 8 -14.33 4.14 8.18
N ILE A 9 -14.88 3.74 9.33
CA ILE A 9 -14.11 3.60 10.55
C ILE A 9 -13.23 2.38 10.33
N ILE A 10 -11.93 2.59 10.17
CA ILE A 10 -10.93 1.52 10.32
C ILE A 10 -10.94 1.16 11.81
N LEU A 11 -11.82 0.25 12.18
CA LEU A 11 -11.78 -0.40 13.49
C LEU A 11 -10.59 -1.35 13.48
N ILE A 12 -9.50 -0.91 14.07
CA ILE A 12 -8.50 -1.84 14.56
C ILE A 12 -9.15 -2.57 15.72
N ASN A 13 -9.66 -3.79 15.46
CA ASN A 13 -10.16 -4.66 16.48
C ASN A 13 -9.02 -5.09 17.41
N PHE A 14 -8.84 -4.35 18.49
CA PHE A 14 -8.23 -4.88 19.70
C PHE A 14 -9.32 -5.53 20.54
N LEU A 15 -9.17 -6.84 20.75
CA LEU A 15 -9.82 -7.68 21.78
C LEU A 15 -11.29 -8.04 21.61
N THR A 16 -11.53 -9.29 21.23
CA THR A 16 -12.19 -10.28 22.13
C THR A 16 -12.03 -11.66 21.50
N GLY A 17 -11.63 -12.64 22.29
CA GLY A 17 -11.39 -14.00 21.85
C GLY A 17 -12.67 -14.66 21.34
N ALA A 18 -12.64 -15.01 20.07
CA ALA A 18 -13.40 -16.09 19.52
C ALA A 18 -12.39 -17.00 18.83
N CYS A 19 -12.37 -18.29 19.14
CA CYS A 19 -11.59 -19.31 18.48
C CYS A 19 -11.85 -19.32 16.97
N SER A 20 -11.13 -18.49 16.23
CA SER A 20 -10.91 -18.67 14.82
C SER A 20 -9.58 -19.39 14.71
N GLY A 21 -9.55 -20.53 14.01
CA GLY A 21 -8.34 -21.32 13.77
C GLY A 21 -7.18 -20.44 13.30
N PRO A 22 -5.94 -20.92 13.39
CA PRO A 22 -4.76 -20.09 13.14
C PRO A 22 -4.89 -19.45 11.77
N LYS A 23 -5.04 -18.11 11.72
CA LYS A 23 -4.88 -17.34 10.49
C LYS A 23 -3.45 -17.59 10.05
N GLN A 24 -3.27 -18.42 9.05
CA GLN A 24 -1.96 -18.82 8.56
C GLN A 24 -1.32 -17.59 7.92
N ALA A 25 -0.46 -16.94 8.68
CA ALA A 25 0.35 -15.84 8.19
C ALA A 25 1.34 -16.38 7.18
N TYR A 26 1.18 -16.00 5.91
CA TYR A 26 2.08 -16.42 4.84
C TYR A 26 3.29 -15.51 4.83
N THR A 27 4.44 -16.06 5.09
CA THR A 27 5.67 -15.28 4.93
C THR A 27 5.99 -15.08 3.44
N VAL A 28 6.71 -14.01 3.10
CA VAL A 28 7.24 -13.80 1.73
C VAL A 28 8.01 -15.02 1.26
N ARG A 29 8.70 -15.74 2.16
CA ARG A 29 9.42 -16.98 1.86
C ARG A 29 8.49 -18.09 1.37
N GLU A 30 7.32 -18.24 1.99
CA GLU A 30 6.34 -19.27 1.59
C GLU A 30 5.67 -18.95 0.26
N LEU A 31 5.41 -17.66 -0.01
CA LEU A 31 4.94 -17.18 -1.32
C LEU A 31 5.96 -17.46 -2.42
N ILE A 32 7.25 -17.21 -2.18
CA ILE A 32 8.34 -17.47 -3.14
C ILE A 32 8.52 -18.96 -3.40
N ASN A 33 8.39 -19.80 -2.39
CA ASN A 33 8.55 -21.24 -2.51
C ASN A 33 7.32 -21.91 -3.17
N GLY A 34 6.34 -21.15 -3.64
CA GLY A 34 5.14 -21.66 -4.31
C GLY A 34 4.20 -22.46 -3.39
N LYS A 35 4.42 -22.38 -2.07
CA LYS A 35 3.55 -23.04 -1.08
C LYS A 35 2.12 -22.47 -1.11
N PHE A 36 1.98 -21.24 -1.59
CA PHE A 36 0.70 -20.56 -1.76
C PHE A 36 0.63 -19.90 -3.15
N LYS A 37 -0.56 -19.91 -3.74
CA LYS A 37 -0.80 -19.19 -4.99
C LYS A 37 -0.80 -17.69 -4.72
N ALA A 38 -0.28 -16.92 -5.68
CA ALA A 38 -0.42 -15.47 -5.68
C ALA A 38 -1.90 -15.07 -5.63
N ASP A 39 -2.24 -14.09 -4.79
CA ASP A 39 -3.61 -13.56 -4.72
C ASP A 39 -3.95 -12.70 -5.95
N SER A 40 -2.93 -12.15 -6.63
CA SER A 40 -3.08 -11.34 -7.83
C SER A 40 -2.23 -11.89 -8.98
N SER A 41 -2.82 -12.02 -10.16
CA SER A 41 -2.10 -12.34 -11.40
C SER A 41 -1.37 -11.13 -11.98
N TYR A 42 -1.77 -9.91 -11.62
CA TYR A 42 -1.16 -8.68 -12.11
C TYR A 42 0.21 -8.45 -11.50
N ILE A 43 1.14 -7.92 -12.30
CA ILE A 43 2.49 -7.56 -11.86
C ILE A 43 2.57 -6.04 -11.81
N TYR A 44 2.78 -5.50 -10.62
CA TYR A 44 2.81 -4.06 -10.37
C TYR A 44 4.20 -3.46 -10.66
N SER A 45 4.23 -2.21 -11.04
CA SER A 45 5.46 -1.41 -11.00
C SER A 45 5.77 -0.99 -9.57
N ILE A 46 7.06 -0.91 -9.21
CA ILE A 46 7.43 -0.30 -7.92
C ILE A 46 7.07 1.19 -7.99
N PRO A 47 6.35 1.77 -7.00
CA PRO A 47 5.64 3.06 -7.09
C PRO A 47 6.56 4.29 -7.08
N PHE A 48 7.64 4.27 -7.87
CA PHE A 48 8.59 5.37 -8.02
C PHE A 48 9.09 5.50 -9.45
N LYS A 49 9.71 6.63 -9.79
CA LYS A 49 10.30 6.88 -11.10
C LYS A 49 11.25 5.76 -11.51
N THR A 50 11.17 5.33 -12.77
CA THR A 50 12.06 4.29 -13.35
C THR A 50 13.53 4.61 -13.13
N GLY A 51 14.31 3.58 -12.79
CA GLY A 51 15.75 3.70 -12.54
C GLY A 51 16.12 4.12 -11.11
N LYS A 52 15.12 4.41 -10.23
CA LYS A 52 15.37 4.74 -8.82
C LYS A 52 15.72 3.48 -8.02
N ASN A 53 16.70 3.58 -7.14
CA ASN A 53 16.93 2.57 -6.11
C ASN A 53 16.04 2.90 -4.89
N VAL A 54 15.29 1.92 -4.41
CA VAL A 54 14.39 2.03 -3.25
C VAL A 54 14.69 0.92 -2.26
N PHE A 55 14.59 1.21 -0.98
CA PHE A 55 14.79 0.26 0.11
C PHE A 55 13.43 -0.13 0.69
N VAL A 56 13.13 -1.42 0.71
CA VAL A 56 11.95 -1.97 1.40
C VAL A 56 12.34 -2.20 2.85
N ILE A 57 11.78 -1.40 3.76
CA ILE A 57 12.09 -1.53 5.19
C ILE A 57 11.17 -2.53 5.87
N GLN A 58 9.91 -2.62 5.46
CA GLN A 58 8.95 -3.61 5.90
C GLN A 58 8.28 -4.28 4.70
N GLY A 59 7.97 -5.56 4.84
CA GLY A 59 7.27 -6.36 3.86
C GLY A 59 6.05 -7.03 4.47
N TYR A 60 5.47 -7.95 3.74
CA TYR A 60 4.32 -8.73 4.17
C TYR A 60 4.61 -9.47 5.46
N GLU A 61 3.67 -9.43 6.41
CA GLU A 61 3.69 -10.17 7.67
C GLU A 61 4.93 -9.89 8.55
N THR A 62 5.61 -8.75 8.37
CA THR A 62 6.72 -8.38 9.25
C THR A 62 6.23 -8.02 10.65
N SER A 63 6.98 -8.42 11.66
CA SER A 63 6.58 -8.36 13.07
C SER A 63 6.47 -6.96 13.66
N PHE A 64 7.04 -5.94 13.01
CA PHE A 64 7.07 -4.60 13.56
C PHE A 64 5.68 -3.93 13.52
N SER A 65 5.09 -3.71 12.34
CA SER A 65 3.74 -3.14 12.21
C SER A 65 2.84 -3.86 11.20
N HIS A 66 3.38 -4.77 10.38
CA HIS A 66 2.62 -5.48 9.33
C HIS A 66 2.20 -6.90 9.73
N LYS A 67 2.09 -7.19 11.05
CA LYS A 67 1.60 -8.51 11.49
C LYS A 67 0.14 -8.70 11.07
N GLY A 68 -0.11 -9.69 10.22
CA GLY A 68 -1.43 -9.92 9.62
C GLY A 68 -1.71 -9.05 8.41
N GLU A 69 -0.73 -8.26 7.93
CA GLU A 69 -0.89 -7.33 6.80
C GLU A 69 -0.01 -7.71 5.61
N ARG A 70 -0.54 -7.47 4.41
CA ARG A 70 0.17 -7.62 3.15
C ARG A 70 0.48 -6.25 2.55
N ALA A 71 1.25 -5.48 3.31
CA ALA A 71 1.68 -4.15 2.96
C ALA A 71 3.21 -4.08 2.84
N LEU A 72 3.69 -3.07 2.12
CA LEU A 72 5.10 -2.78 1.89
C LEU A 72 5.41 -1.36 2.31
N ASP A 73 6.46 -1.18 3.11
CA ASP A 73 6.98 0.14 3.44
C ASP A 73 8.28 0.41 2.68
N PHE A 74 8.24 1.42 1.82
CA PHE A 74 9.41 1.90 1.10
C PHE A 74 10.04 3.08 1.84
N LYS A 75 11.26 2.89 2.35
CA LYS A 75 12.01 3.97 3.02
C LYS A 75 12.41 5.02 2.00
N VAL A 76 11.87 6.21 2.14
CA VAL A 76 12.15 7.36 1.28
C VAL A 76 12.21 8.63 2.10
N LYS A 77 12.83 9.68 1.55
CA LYS A 77 12.82 11.02 2.15
C LYS A 77 11.47 11.68 1.87
N THR A 78 11.03 12.56 2.77
CA THR A 78 9.92 13.48 2.51
C THR A 78 10.16 14.23 1.19
N GLY A 79 9.11 14.37 0.37
CA GLY A 79 9.21 15.01 -0.93
C GLY A 79 9.71 14.09 -2.06
N THR A 80 9.89 12.79 -1.81
CA THR A 80 10.17 11.84 -2.90
C THR A 80 8.93 11.67 -3.77
N LEU A 81 9.10 11.79 -5.11
CA LEU A 81 8.02 11.60 -6.08
C LEU A 81 7.53 10.15 -6.04
N VAL A 82 6.24 9.98 -5.82
CA VAL A 82 5.50 8.72 -5.85
C VAL A 82 4.74 8.64 -7.16
N CYS A 83 4.75 7.47 -7.79
CA CYS A 83 4.07 7.20 -9.05
C CYS A 83 3.02 6.11 -8.88
N ALA A 84 2.00 6.11 -9.72
CA ALA A 84 1.05 5.00 -9.79
C ALA A 84 1.79 3.70 -10.16
N ALA A 85 1.53 2.64 -9.42
CA ALA A 85 2.13 1.31 -9.62
C ALA A 85 1.40 0.48 -10.68
N ARG A 86 0.26 0.98 -11.14
CA ARG A 86 -0.62 0.40 -12.16
C ARG A 86 -1.62 1.46 -12.59
N GLU A 87 -2.09 1.37 -13.83
CA GLU A 87 -3.18 2.22 -14.37
C GLU A 87 -4.50 2.02 -13.62
N GLY A 88 -5.33 3.06 -13.59
CA GLY A 88 -6.66 2.99 -12.97
C GLY A 88 -7.32 4.35 -12.80
N ILE A 89 -8.37 4.38 -12.00
CA ILE A 89 -9.12 5.58 -11.64
C ILE A 89 -8.87 5.89 -10.17
N VAL A 90 -8.52 7.14 -9.87
CA VAL A 90 -8.40 7.63 -8.50
C VAL A 90 -9.79 7.69 -7.86
N THR A 91 -10.01 6.92 -6.81
CA THR A 91 -11.32 6.82 -6.15
C THR A 91 -11.40 7.61 -4.85
N SER A 92 -10.27 7.89 -4.22
CA SER A 92 -10.24 8.73 -3.02
C SER A 92 -8.87 9.35 -2.81
N VAL A 93 -8.84 10.58 -2.29
CA VAL A 93 -7.62 11.28 -1.90
C VAL A 93 -7.82 12.03 -0.59
N ARG A 94 -6.75 12.13 0.19
CA ARG A 94 -6.59 13.09 1.28
C ARG A 94 -5.24 13.77 1.14
N LYS A 95 -5.17 15.09 1.35
CA LYS A 95 -3.95 15.88 1.14
C LYS A 95 -3.74 17.03 2.13
N ASP A 96 -4.64 17.19 3.08
CA ASP A 96 -4.76 18.38 3.95
C ASP A 96 -4.04 18.28 5.30
N SER A 97 -3.70 17.05 5.74
CA SER A 97 -3.08 16.85 7.05
C SER A 97 -1.58 17.16 7.04
N ASP A 98 -1.10 17.82 8.10
CA ASP A 98 0.32 17.98 8.44
C ASP A 98 0.72 17.20 9.70
N LYS A 99 -0.22 16.47 10.29
CA LYS A 99 -0.02 15.72 11.52
C LYS A 99 0.55 14.34 11.26
N GLY A 100 1.50 13.91 12.10
CA GLY A 100 2.07 12.57 12.03
C GLY A 100 2.88 12.21 13.26
N GLY A 101 3.05 10.92 13.51
CA GLY A 101 3.76 10.39 14.66
C GLY A 101 3.14 9.09 15.17
N LEU A 102 3.58 8.63 16.36
CA LEU A 102 3.16 7.33 16.93
C LEU A 102 1.99 7.44 17.92
N LYS A 103 1.28 8.55 17.93
CA LYS A 103 0.09 8.68 18.78
C LYS A 103 -1.14 8.09 18.09
N PRO A 104 -2.02 7.36 18.82
CA PRO A 104 -3.23 6.76 18.24
C PRO A 104 -4.13 7.74 17.50
N GLU A 105 -4.18 9.00 17.94
CA GLU A 105 -4.94 10.08 17.31
C GLU A 105 -4.53 10.37 15.87
N TYR A 106 -3.30 9.99 15.47
CA TYR A 106 -2.79 10.19 14.10
C TYR A 106 -3.19 9.08 13.12
N LEU A 107 -3.85 8.01 13.57
CA LEU A 107 -4.34 6.96 12.68
C LEU A 107 -5.24 7.50 11.56
N SER A 108 -6.07 8.50 11.88
CA SER A 108 -6.97 9.14 10.92
C SER A 108 -6.33 10.32 10.16
N GLU A 109 -5.07 10.64 10.41
CA GLU A 109 -4.41 11.85 9.88
C GLU A 109 -3.49 11.58 8.68
N GLY A 110 -3.47 10.36 8.15
CA GLY A 110 -2.67 10.02 6.98
C GLY A 110 -3.22 10.64 5.70
N ASN A 111 -2.36 11.32 4.93
CA ASN A 111 -2.69 11.69 3.55
C ASN A 111 -2.49 10.48 2.64
N TYR A 112 -3.38 10.29 1.68
CA TYR A 112 -3.39 9.10 0.85
C TYR A 112 -3.93 9.34 -0.56
N VAL A 113 -3.65 8.37 -1.43
CA VAL A 113 -4.27 8.19 -2.75
C VAL A 113 -4.73 6.75 -2.85
N ILE A 114 -5.96 6.52 -3.31
CA ILE A 114 -6.49 5.19 -3.61
C ILE A 114 -6.81 5.13 -5.11
N ILE A 115 -6.28 4.12 -5.79
CA ILE A 115 -6.49 3.90 -7.22
C ILE A 115 -7.18 2.56 -7.41
N ARG A 116 -8.34 2.57 -8.07
CA ARG A 116 -9.08 1.37 -8.45
C ARG A 116 -8.69 0.95 -9.86
N HIS A 117 -8.38 -0.33 -10.02
CA HIS A 117 -8.00 -0.96 -11.28
C HIS A 117 -9.19 -1.61 -11.99
N ALA A 118 -9.02 -2.00 -13.26
CA ALA A 118 -10.07 -2.61 -14.08
C ALA A 118 -10.60 -3.94 -13.50
N ASP A 119 -9.79 -4.68 -12.74
CA ASP A 119 -10.19 -5.93 -12.07
C ASP A 119 -10.86 -5.69 -10.70
N SER A 120 -11.23 -4.45 -10.40
CA SER A 120 -11.83 -4.01 -9.13
C SER A 120 -10.91 -4.11 -7.91
N SER A 121 -9.63 -4.45 -8.07
CA SER A 121 -8.65 -4.29 -7.01
C SER A 121 -8.31 -2.81 -6.83
N THR A 122 -7.82 -2.45 -5.64
CA THR A 122 -7.43 -1.07 -5.30
C THR A 122 -6.00 -1.04 -4.78
N ALA A 123 -5.20 -0.10 -5.28
CA ALA A 123 -3.89 0.19 -4.72
C ALA A 123 -3.97 1.41 -3.80
N TRP A 124 -3.42 1.29 -2.62
CA TRP A 124 -3.44 2.29 -1.57
C TRP A 124 -2.03 2.80 -1.32
N TYR A 125 -1.89 4.12 -1.32
CA TYR A 125 -0.64 4.85 -1.13
C TYR A 125 -0.82 5.80 0.04
N TRP A 126 -0.01 5.66 1.12
CA TRP A 126 -0.17 6.42 2.34
C TRP A 126 1.05 7.28 2.70
N HIS A 127 0.82 8.20 3.62
CA HIS A 127 1.82 9.08 4.23
C HIS A 127 2.36 10.15 3.29
N PHE A 128 1.54 10.65 2.34
CA PHE A 128 1.92 11.82 1.55
C PHE A 128 2.11 13.05 2.44
N LYS A 129 2.98 13.99 2.02
CA LYS A 129 3.09 15.27 2.68
C LYS A 129 1.81 16.10 2.51
N LYS A 130 1.59 17.09 3.40
CA LYS A 130 0.53 18.09 3.24
C LYS A 130 0.64 18.75 1.86
N ASP A 131 -0.48 18.89 1.19
CA ASP A 131 -0.62 19.45 -0.17
C ASP A 131 0.27 18.77 -1.21
N GLY A 132 0.70 17.53 -0.92
CA GLY A 132 1.65 16.78 -1.77
C GLY A 132 1.00 15.83 -2.76
N VAL A 133 -0.31 15.64 -2.75
CA VAL A 133 -1.03 14.82 -3.73
C VAL A 133 -1.27 15.64 -4.99
N LEU A 134 -0.94 15.06 -6.16
CA LEU A 134 -0.97 15.70 -7.48
C LEU A 134 -2.19 15.33 -8.32
N VAL A 135 -3.04 14.44 -7.83
CA VAL A 135 -4.22 13.92 -8.51
C VAL A 135 -5.48 14.21 -7.70
N ASN A 136 -6.63 14.13 -8.35
CA ASN A 136 -7.94 14.31 -7.73
C ASN A 136 -8.81 13.07 -7.94
N GLU A 137 -9.86 12.92 -7.16
CA GLU A 137 -10.87 11.88 -7.35
C GLU A 137 -11.49 12.00 -8.74
N GLY A 138 -11.62 10.86 -9.42
CA GLY A 138 -12.09 10.78 -10.82
C GLY A 138 -10.97 10.78 -11.86
N ASP A 139 -9.75 11.21 -11.53
CA ASP A 139 -8.66 11.21 -12.50
C ASP A 139 -8.31 9.79 -12.96
N MET A 140 -8.12 9.62 -14.27
CA MET A 140 -7.50 8.42 -14.84
C MET A 140 -5.98 8.57 -14.77
N VAL A 141 -5.30 7.55 -14.27
CA VAL A 141 -3.84 7.53 -14.19
C VAL A 141 -3.28 6.31 -14.93
N THR A 142 -2.12 6.49 -15.54
CA THR A 142 -1.35 5.43 -16.18
C THR A 142 -0.26 4.89 -15.25
N ASP A 143 0.23 3.67 -15.48
CA ASP A 143 1.40 3.14 -14.78
C ASP A 143 2.59 4.11 -14.89
N GLY A 144 3.15 4.45 -13.74
CA GLY A 144 4.28 5.38 -13.63
C GLY A 144 3.95 6.84 -13.64
N GLN A 145 2.70 7.23 -13.81
CA GLN A 145 2.30 8.62 -13.69
C GLN A 145 2.55 9.15 -12.28
N PRO A 146 3.13 10.36 -12.11
CA PRO A 146 3.25 11.03 -10.83
C PRO A 146 1.88 11.23 -10.16
N ILE A 147 1.75 10.80 -8.89
CA ILE A 147 0.52 10.94 -8.11
C ILE A 147 0.71 11.76 -6.83
N GLY A 148 1.95 12.02 -6.43
CA GLY A 148 2.21 12.85 -5.25
C GLY A 148 3.63 12.77 -4.74
N TYR A 149 3.84 13.40 -3.60
CA TYR A 149 5.13 13.45 -2.89
C TYR A 149 5.00 12.82 -1.51
N SER A 150 5.87 11.86 -1.21
CA SER A 150 5.93 11.20 0.10
C SER A 150 6.14 12.17 1.25
N GLY A 151 5.66 11.80 2.42
CA GLY A 151 5.75 12.57 3.65
C GLY A 151 5.92 11.69 4.88
N ASN A 152 5.27 12.12 5.97
CA ASN A 152 5.26 11.43 7.26
C ASN A 152 3.95 11.71 8.02
N THR A 153 2.82 11.88 7.30
CA THR A 153 1.50 12.14 7.89
C THR A 153 0.84 10.85 8.35
N GLY A 154 -0.04 10.95 9.34
CA GLY A 154 -0.72 9.80 9.92
C GLY A 154 0.12 9.06 10.98
N TYR A 155 -0.26 7.81 11.27
CA TYR A 155 0.48 6.96 12.21
C TYR A 155 1.77 6.45 11.56
N SER A 156 2.85 7.20 11.72
CA SER A 156 4.12 6.94 11.05
C SER A 156 5.30 7.42 11.91
N ALA A 157 6.28 6.54 12.14
CA ALA A 157 7.47 6.82 12.94
C ALA A 157 8.51 7.66 12.18
N PHE A 158 8.54 7.56 10.86
CA PHE A 158 9.54 8.20 9.99
C PHE A 158 9.06 8.27 8.54
N PRO A 159 9.63 9.15 7.71
CA PRO A 159 9.23 9.27 6.31
C PRO A 159 9.38 7.95 5.54
N HIS A 160 8.29 7.50 4.94
CA HIS A 160 8.21 6.33 4.07
C HIS A 160 6.96 6.41 3.17
N LEU A 161 6.85 5.54 2.20
CA LEU A 161 5.61 5.25 1.49
C LEU A 161 5.12 3.89 1.98
N HIS A 162 3.95 3.86 2.60
CA HIS A 162 3.22 2.62 2.84
C HIS A 162 2.35 2.32 1.61
N PHE A 163 2.47 1.10 1.10
CA PHE A 163 1.78 0.64 -0.12
C PHE A 163 1.14 -0.72 0.10
N GLU A 164 -0.12 -0.83 -0.27
CA GLU A 164 -0.84 -2.11 -0.26
C GLU A 164 -1.80 -2.22 -1.44
N VAL A 165 -2.18 -3.43 -1.76
CA VAL A 165 -3.23 -3.73 -2.74
C VAL A 165 -4.33 -4.49 -2.04
N GLN A 166 -5.57 -4.04 -2.22
CA GLN A 166 -6.75 -4.71 -1.71
C GLN A 166 -7.62 -5.22 -2.87
N GLY A 167 -8.29 -6.34 -2.65
CA GLY A 167 -9.16 -6.93 -3.66
C GLY A 167 -9.76 -8.23 -3.16
N ARG A 168 -10.42 -8.97 -4.08
CA ARG A 168 -10.97 -10.28 -3.76
C ARG A 168 -9.95 -11.37 -4.01
N ASP A 169 -9.85 -12.30 -3.08
CA ASP A 169 -9.09 -13.54 -3.29
C ASP A 169 -9.85 -14.53 -4.18
N ALA A 170 -9.25 -15.68 -4.45
CA ALA A 170 -9.87 -16.74 -5.27
C ALA A 170 -11.19 -17.28 -4.68
N ALA A 171 -11.43 -17.11 -3.38
CA ALA A 171 -12.67 -17.47 -2.70
C ALA A 171 -13.70 -16.32 -2.67
N GLY A 172 -13.37 -15.15 -3.25
CA GLY A 172 -14.23 -13.97 -3.29
C GLY A 172 -14.16 -13.07 -2.05
N ASN A 173 -13.34 -13.37 -1.04
CA ASN A 173 -13.19 -12.56 0.16
C ASN A 173 -12.36 -11.32 -0.12
N TYR A 174 -12.83 -10.15 0.34
CA TYR A 174 -12.08 -8.90 0.22
C TYR A 174 -10.99 -8.82 1.28
N LYS A 175 -9.75 -8.62 0.85
CA LYS A 175 -8.57 -8.56 1.73
C LYS A 175 -7.39 -7.87 1.06
N GLN A 176 -6.33 -7.64 1.81
CA GLN A 176 -5.02 -7.27 1.25
C GLN A 176 -4.43 -8.43 0.44
N LEU A 177 -3.96 -8.14 -0.77
CA LEU A 177 -3.44 -9.11 -1.72
C LEU A 177 -1.90 -9.11 -1.73
N ALA A 178 -1.31 -10.29 -1.76
CA ALA A 178 0.12 -10.43 -2.05
C ALA A 178 0.36 -10.21 -3.56
N THR A 179 1.15 -9.20 -3.91
CA THR A 179 1.42 -8.80 -5.28
C THR A 179 2.89 -8.98 -5.64
N ARG A 180 3.15 -9.24 -6.94
CA ARG A 180 4.51 -9.28 -7.51
C ARG A 180 4.82 -7.95 -8.17
N PHE A 181 6.10 -7.63 -8.26
CA PHE A 181 6.58 -6.38 -8.83
C PHE A 181 7.62 -6.63 -9.91
N TYR A 182 7.60 -5.79 -10.96
CA TYR A 182 8.67 -5.77 -11.97
C TYR A 182 9.97 -5.31 -11.33
N THR A 183 11.01 -6.15 -11.46
CA THR A 183 12.38 -5.87 -11.02
C THR A 183 13.39 -6.34 -12.07
N ARG A 184 14.68 -6.12 -11.82
CA ARG A 184 15.74 -6.68 -12.68
C ARG A 184 15.79 -8.21 -12.61
N GLU A 185 15.34 -8.80 -11.51
CA GLU A 185 15.30 -10.24 -11.29
C GLU A 185 14.02 -10.89 -11.85
N GLY A 186 13.18 -10.10 -12.54
CA GLY A 186 11.87 -10.53 -13.06
C GLY A 186 10.71 -10.07 -12.17
N ALA A 187 9.59 -10.77 -12.28
CA ALA A 187 8.36 -10.51 -11.51
C ALA A 187 8.42 -11.26 -10.17
N ILE A 188 8.76 -10.56 -9.10
CA ILE A 188 9.00 -11.16 -7.77
C ILE A 188 8.19 -10.49 -6.66
N TYR A 189 8.01 -11.19 -5.55
CA TYR A 189 7.58 -10.58 -4.28
C TYR A 189 8.75 -9.84 -3.66
N LEU A 190 8.55 -8.58 -3.29
CA LEU A 190 9.59 -7.79 -2.64
C LEU A 190 9.81 -8.29 -1.21
N ARG A 191 11.08 -8.42 -0.81
CA ARG A 191 11.50 -8.83 0.52
C ARG A 191 11.90 -7.63 1.36
N PRO A 192 11.60 -7.61 2.66
CA PRO A 192 12.09 -6.56 3.55
C PRO A 192 13.63 -6.56 3.64
N LEU A 193 14.18 -5.43 4.04
CA LEU A 193 15.61 -5.17 4.22
C LEU A 193 16.45 -5.37 2.95
N ARG A 194 15.86 -5.05 1.77
CA ARG A 194 16.54 -5.12 0.47
C ARG A 194 16.32 -3.87 -0.35
N PHE A 195 17.29 -3.60 -1.21
CA PHE A 195 17.20 -2.59 -2.26
C PHE A 195 16.68 -3.20 -3.55
N TYR A 196 15.83 -2.45 -4.24
CA TYR A 196 15.34 -2.80 -5.58
C TYR A 196 15.49 -1.60 -6.52
N ARG A 197 15.82 -1.86 -7.76
CA ARG A 197 15.82 -0.82 -8.80
C ARG A 197 14.51 -0.90 -9.58
N THR A 198 13.81 0.24 -9.62
CA THR A 198 12.53 0.35 -10.31
C THR A 198 12.64 0.10 -11.82
N ARG A 199 11.70 -0.63 -12.38
CA ARG A 199 11.49 -0.90 -13.80
C ARG A 199 10.00 -0.75 -14.14
N ARG A 200 9.73 -0.60 -15.41
CA ARG A 200 8.42 -0.71 -16.06
C ARG A 200 8.55 -1.52 -17.32
#